data_26f868dbb4e9ad9265e50c318232b3bd
#
_entry.id   26f868dbb4e9ad9265e50c318232b3bd
#
_cell.length_a   1.000
_cell.length_b   1.000
_cell.length_c   1.000
_cell.angle_alpha   90.00
_cell.angle_beta   90.00
_cell.angle_gamma   90.00
#
_symmetry.space_group_name_H-M   'P 1'
#
loop_
_entity.id
_entity.type
_entity.pdbx_description
1 polymer ?
#
loop_
_entity_poly.entity_id
_entity_poly.type
_entity_poly.pdbx_seq_one_letter_code
_entity_poly.pdbx_strand_id
1 'polypeptide(L)'
;MKALQLVKYGEIKDSLAFNEVSKPTLQAKDVLIEVKAAAINPIDKYIILGNLQGMLPIPLPSGLAYDVSGIIVEKGDEVSNFEIGDLVYSRVPQEQMGTIAEYVAVTSVAVSKKPGNISFEEAASIPLAGLTALQSLEYAGIKAYDKVLIHAGSGGVGSLAIQYAKARGAYVYTTTSTNNVKWVKELGADRVIDYKTEDYKTIVKDADIVFDTLGGNYSSEAFQVI
;
A
#
# COMPACT_ATOMS: atom_id res chain seq x y z
N MET A 1 -21.36 -8.39 -13.17
CA MET A 1 -20.80 -8.34 -11.83
C MET A 1 -20.93 -6.94 -11.25
N LYS A 2 -21.04 -6.82 -9.93
CA LYS A 2 -21.05 -5.51 -9.26
C LYS A 2 -19.64 -4.97 -9.11
N ALA A 3 -19.46 -3.67 -9.38
CA ALA A 3 -18.20 -2.97 -9.18
C ALA A 3 -18.44 -1.52 -8.73
N LEU A 4 -17.55 -0.99 -7.88
CA LEU A 4 -17.49 0.43 -7.58
C LEU A 4 -16.72 1.14 -8.69
N GLN A 5 -17.33 2.13 -9.30
CA GLN A 5 -16.70 2.90 -10.38
C GLN A 5 -16.58 4.38 -10.02
N LEU A 6 -15.45 4.96 -10.41
CA LEU A 6 -15.29 6.40 -10.53
C LEU A 6 -16.01 6.84 -11.82
N VAL A 7 -17.09 7.62 -11.70
CA VAL A 7 -17.91 8.05 -12.82
C VAL A 7 -17.64 9.50 -13.27
N LYS A 8 -17.08 10.29 -12.36
CA LYS A 8 -16.57 11.65 -12.62
C LYS A 8 -15.55 12.02 -11.54
N TYR A 9 -14.69 12.96 -11.82
CA TYR A 9 -13.80 13.54 -10.80
C TYR A 9 -14.54 14.57 -9.94
N GLY A 10 -14.13 14.70 -8.66
CA GLY A 10 -14.66 15.68 -7.72
C GLY A 10 -14.92 15.14 -6.33
N GLU A 11 -15.92 15.68 -5.65
CA GLU A 11 -16.28 15.26 -4.29
C GLU A 11 -16.64 13.77 -4.24
N ILE A 12 -16.08 13.05 -3.28
CA ILE A 12 -16.17 11.58 -3.19
C ILE A 12 -17.64 11.09 -3.27
N LYS A 13 -18.54 11.74 -2.52
CA LYS A 13 -19.97 11.37 -2.46
C LYS A 13 -20.70 11.43 -3.80
N ASP A 14 -20.20 12.26 -4.73
CA ASP A 14 -20.84 12.50 -6.03
C ASP A 14 -20.10 11.83 -7.20
N SER A 15 -18.95 11.23 -6.93
CA SER A 15 -18.00 10.75 -7.93
C SER A 15 -18.02 9.23 -8.09
N LEU A 16 -18.65 8.51 -7.17
CA LEU A 16 -18.64 7.06 -7.09
C LEU A 16 -20.03 6.48 -7.30
N ALA A 17 -20.10 5.39 -8.05
CA ALA A 17 -21.33 4.62 -8.23
C ALA A 17 -21.05 3.12 -8.24
N PHE A 18 -21.94 2.32 -7.60
CA PHE A 18 -21.98 0.88 -7.82
C PHE A 18 -22.76 0.59 -9.09
N ASN A 19 -22.11 -0.05 -10.05
CA ASN A 19 -22.71 -0.41 -11.34
C ASN A 19 -22.60 -1.92 -11.58
N GLU A 20 -23.52 -2.43 -12.40
CA GLU A 20 -23.38 -3.73 -13.02
C GLU A 20 -22.48 -3.59 -14.25
N VAL A 21 -21.38 -4.32 -14.28
CA VAL A 21 -20.41 -4.31 -15.38
C VAL A 21 -20.15 -5.73 -15.87
N SER A 22 -19.61 -5.86 -17.08
CA SER A 22 -19.15 -7.16 -17.59
C SER A 22 -18.01 -7.71 -16.72
N LYS A 23 -17.96 -9.03 -16.61
CA LYS A 23 -16.81 -9.71 -16.00
C LYS A 23 -15.56 -9.41 -16.83
N PRO A 24 -14.38 -9.17 -16.21
CA PRO A 24 -13.15 -8.88 -16.96
C PRO A 24 -12.80 -10.02 -17.94
N THR A 25 -12.30 -9.65 -19.11
CA THR A 25 -11.74 -10.63 -20.06
C THR A 25 -10.31 -10.93 -19.68
N LEU A 26 -9.97 -12.22 -19.53
CA LEU A 26 -8.61 -12.65 -19.27
C LEU A 26 -7.70 -12.50 -20.49
N GLN A 27 -6.48 -12.00 -20.26
CA GLN A 27 -5.39 -12.17 -21.21
C GLN A 27 -4.61 -13.46 -20.90
N ALA A 28 -3.77 -13.92 -21.82
CA ALA A 28 -3.06 -15.19 -21.69
C ALA A 28 -2.21 -15.31 -20.40
N LYS A 29 -1.72 -14.18 -19.86
CA LYS A 29 -0.89 -14.12 -18.65
C LYS A 29 -1.64 -13.70 -17.39
N ASP A 30 -2.95 -13.50 -17.45
CA ASP A 30 -3.75 -13.03 -16.34
C ASP A 30 -4.35 -14.18 -15.53
N VAL A 31 -4.61 -13.91 -14.27
CA VAL A 31 -5.50 -14.71 -13.42
C VAL A 31 -6.75 -13.90 -13.10
N LEU A 32 -7.90 -14.57 -13.04
CA LEU A 32 -9.14 -13.99 -12.57
C LEU A 32 -9.29 -14.29 -11.08
N ILE A 33 -9.34 -13.25 -10.27
CA ILE A 33 -9.49 -13.35 -8.83
C ILE A 33 -10.94 -13.05 -8.45
N GLU A 34 -11.60 -13.99 -7.76
CA GLU A 34 -12.82 -13.72 -7.00
C GLU A 34 -12.41 -12.93 -5.75
N VAL A 35 -12.82 -11.67 -5.68
CA VAL A 35 -12.40 -10.76 -4.61
C VAL A 35 -13.06 -11.13 -3.29
N LYS A 36 -12.26 -11.33 -2.26
CA LYS A 36 -12.72 -11.55 -0.88
C LYS A 36 -12.52 -10.30 -0.02
N ALA A 37 -11.46 -9.53 -0.28
CA ALA A 37 -11.23 -8.22 0.31
C ALA A 37 -10.45 -7.33 -0.65
N ALA A 38 -10.69 -6.02 -0.55
CA ALA A 38 -9.95 -4.97 -1.24
C ALA A 38 -9.61 -3.86 -0.24
N ALA A 39 -8.50 -3.15 -0.44
CA ALA A 39 -8.13 -2.05 0.42
C ALA A 39 -8.10 -0.71 -0.32
N ILE A 40 -8.45 0.34 0.41
CA ILE A 40 -8.41 1.74 -0.05
C ILE A 40 -7.14 2.38 0.49
N ASN A 41 -6.46 3.11 -0.37
CA ASN A 41 -5.23 3.83 -0.07
C ASN A 41 -5.40 5.35 -0.25
N PRO A 42 -4.54 6.19 0.35
CA PRO A 42 -4.59 7.63 0.14
C PRO A 42 -4.59 8.06 -1.33
N ILE A 43 -3.91 7.33 -2.21
CA ILE A 43 -3.88 7.62 -3.64
C ILE A 43 -5.27 7.57 -4.29
N ASP A 44 -6.14 6.68 -3.85
CA ASP A 44 -7.50 6.56 -4.38
C ASP A 44 -8.30 7.86 -4.19
N LYS A 45 -8.13 8.51 -3.02
CA LYS A 45 -8.72 9.82 -2.74
C LYS A 45 -8.20 10.88 -3.72
N TYR A 46 -6.88 10.93 -3.97
CA TYR A 46 -6.30 11.90 -4.91
C TYR A 46 -6.76 11.66 -6.34
N ILE A 47 -6.97 10.39 -6.73
CA ILE A 47 -7.55 10.01 -8.02
C ILE A 47 -8.99 10.53 -8.11
N ILE A 48 -9.84 10.23 -7.12
CA ILE A 48 -11.26 10.63 -7.11
C ILE A 48 -11.39 12.16 -7.21
N LEU A 49 -10.59 12.90 -6.44
CA LEU A 49 -10.58 14.37 -6.46
C LEU A 49 -10.02 14.96 -7.79
N GLY A 50 -9.43 14.14 -8.66
CA GLY A 50 -8.85 14.59 -9.92
C GLY A 50 -7.46 15.23 -9.80
N ASN A 51 -6.84 15.18 -8.62
CA ASN A 51 -5.54 15.81 -8.38
C ASN A 51 -4.39 15.18 -9.16
N LEU A 52 -4.60 13.96 -9.67
CA LEU A 52 -3.59 13.21 -10.42
C LEU A 52 -3.85 13.12 -11.93
N GLN A 53 -4.88 13.79 -12.46
CA GLN A 53 -5.26 13.67 -13.88
C GLN A 53 -4.12 13.96 -14.86
N GLY A 54 -3.23 14.91 -14.52
CA GLY A 54 -2.07 15.23 -15.35
C GLY A 54 -0.98 14.18 -15.39
N MET A 55 -0.89 13.32 -14.35
CA MET A 55 0.11 12.27 -14.24
C MET A 55 -0.47 10.87 -14.52
N LEU A 56 -1.73 10.68 -14.17
CA LEU A 56 -2.48 9.44 -14.25
C LEU A 56 -3.83 9.68 -14.93
N PRO A 57 -3.86 9.85 -16.25
CA PRO A 57 -5.13 9.99 -16.97
C PRO A 57 -5.87 8.65 -16.92
N ILE A 58 -7.06 8.65 -16.32
CA ILE A 58 -7.92 7.47 -16.18
C ILE A 58 -9.18 7.69 -17.01
N PRO A 59 -9.49 6.79 -17.96
CA PRO A 59 -10.75 6.86 -18.70
C PRO A 59 -11.94 6.63 -17.76
N LEU A 60 -12.99 7.41 -17.91
CA LEU A 60 -14.19 7.29 -17.09
C LEU A 60 -15.35 6.69 -17.92
N PRO A 61 -16.21 5.83 -17.31
CA PRO A 61 -16.12 5.30 -15.95
C PRO A 61 -15.02 4.26 -15.78
N SER A 62 -14.35 4.22 -14.62
CA SER A 62 -13.26 3.29 -14.33
C SER A 62 -13.47 2.59 -12.98
N GLY A 63 -12.98 1.37 -12.85
CA GLY A 63 -12.83 0.71 -11.54
C GLY A 63 -11.93 1.53 -10.61
N LEU A 64 -11.97 1.24 -9.31
CA LEU A 64 -11.22 1.94 -8.28
C LEU A 64 -10.44 0.98 -7.39
N ALA A 65 -9.36 1.47 -6.80
CA ALA A 65 -8.44 0.79 -5.90
C ALA A 65 -7.50 -0.22 -6.56
N TYR A 66 -6.43 -0.53 -5.83
CA TYR A 66 -5.30 -1.33 -6.34
C TYR A 66 -5.06 -2.62 -5.55
N ASP A 67 -5.44 -2.65 -4.28
CA ASP A 67 -5.13 -3.77 -3.40
C ASP A 67 -6.28 -4.76 -3.34
N VAL A 68 -5.93 -6.03 -3.46
CA VAL A 68 -6.90 -7.14 -3.47
C VAL A 68 -6.33 -8.37 -2.79
N SER A 69 -7.21 -9.14 -2.17
CA SER A 69 -6.98 -10.53 -1.85
C SER A 69 -8.21 -11.36 -2.20
N GLY A 70 -8.00 -12.60 -2.60
CA GLY A 70 -9.09 -13.45 -3.05
C GLY A 70 -8.64 -14.83 -3.50
N ILE A 71 -9.46 -15.45 -4.33
CA ILE A 71 -9.27 -16.81 -4.81
C ILE A 71 -9.18 -16.78 -6.34
N ILE A 72 -8.21 -17.47 -6.91
CA ILE A 72 -8.13 -17.64 -8.39
C ILE A 72 -9.26 -18.55 -8.83
N VAL A 73 -10.10 -18.07 -9.74
CA VAL A 73 -11.24 -18.84 -10.31
C VAL A 73 -11.07 -19.18 -11.80
N GLU A 74 -10.21 -18.43 -12.50
CA GLU A 74 -9.82 -18.72 -13.89
C GLU A 74 -8.36 -18.28 -14.09
N LYS A 75 -7.68 -18.88 -15.06
CA LYS A 75 -6.31 -18.47 -15.45
C LYS A 75 -6.12 -18.50 -16.95
N GLY A 76 -5.31 -17.61 -17.49
CA GLY A 76 -4.91 -17.60 -18.89
C GLY A 76 -3.95 -18.75 -19.21
N ASP A 77 -3.86 -19.10 -20.49
CA ASP A 77 -3.14 -20.30 -20.98
C ASP A 77 -1.63 -20.25 -20.72
N GLU A 78 -1.05 -19.05 -20.56
CA GLU A 78 0.38 -18.87 -20.27
C GLU A 78 0.69 -18.79 -18.76
N VAL A 79 -0.30 -18.92 -17.88
CA VAL A 79 -0.09 -18.91 -16.43
C VAL A 79 0.28 -20.32 -15.95
N SER A 80 1.50 -20.50 -15.50
CA SER A 80 2.05 -21.77 -15.00
C SER A 80 2.37 -21.80 -13.50
N ASN A 81 2.42 -20.64 -12.85
CA ASN A 81 2.83 -20.49 -11.46
C ASN A 81 1.69 -20.44 -10.44
N PHE A 82 0.43 -20.52 -10.94
CA PHE A 82 -0.78 -20.53 -10.13
C PHE A 82 -1.78 -21.59 -10.61
N GLU A 83 -2.61 -22.06 -9.67
CA GLU A 83 -3.72 -22.97 -9.94
C GLU A 83 -5.06 -22.35 -9.51
N ILE A 84 -6.16 -22.82 -10.15
CA ILE A 84 -7.52 -22.47 -9.72
C ILE A 84 -7.72 -22.96 -8.28
N GLY A 85 -8.23 -22.07 -7.42
CA GLY A 85 -8.38 -22.30 -5.99
C GLY A 85 -7.23 -21.73 -5.14
N ASP A 86 -6.13 -21.28 -5.74
CA ASP A 86 -5.05 -20.63 -4.98
C ASP A 86 -5.57 -19.36 -4.28
N LEU A 87 -5.21 -19.21 -3.00
CA LEU A 87 -5.47 -18.01 -2.21
C LEU A 87 -4.36 -17.01 -2.48
N VAL A 88 -4.73 -15.81 -2.94
CA VAL A 88 -3.77 -14.82 -3.44
C VAL A 88 -4.04 -13.42 -2.92
N TYR A 89 -3.03 -12.57 -3.07
CA TYR A 89 -3.14 -11.13 -2.85
C TYR A 89 -2.25 -10.38 -3.86
N SER A 90 -2.59 -9.14 -4.14
CA SER A 90 -1.92 -8.35 -5.17
C SER A 90 -2.10 -6.85 -4.95
N ARG A 91 -1.10 -6.09 -5.35
CA ARG A 91 -1.25 -4.71 -5.79
C ARG A 91 -1.34 -4.75 -7.31
N VAL A 92 -2.54 -4.57 -7.84
CA VAL A 92 -2.76 -4.65 -9.28
C VAL A 92 -2.04 -3.52 -10.03
N PRO A 93 -1.55 -3.76 -11.26
CA PRO A 93 -1.03 -2.70 -12.13
C PRO A 93 -2.08 -1.60 -12.38
N GLN A 94 -1.62 -0.42 -12.76
CA GLN A 94 -2.50 0.73 -12.97
C GLN A 94 -3.57 0.45 -14.04
N GLU A 95 -3.19 -0.22 -15.09
CA GLU A 95 -4.05 -0.56 -16.22
C GLU A 95 -5.14 -1.58 -15.86
N GLN A 96 -4.95 -2.28 -14.74
CA GLN A 96 -5.88 -3.30 -14.21
C GLN A 96 -6.56 -2.82 -12.92
N MET A 97 -6.50 -1.54 -12.61
CA MET A 97 -7.16 -0.93 -11.44
C MET A 97 -8.65 -1.26 -11.41
N GLY A 98 -9.20 -1.49 -10.21
CA GLY A 98 -10.64 -1.80 -10.07
C GLY A 98 -10.91 -2.96 -9.12
N THR A 99 -10.18 -3.03 -8.02
CA THR A 99 -10.26 -4.16 -7.06
C THR A 99 -11.52 -4.13 -6.19
N ILE A 100 -12.27 -3.00 -6.14
CA ILE A 100 -13.56 -2.95 -5.43
C ILE A 100 -14.65 -3.45 -6.39
N ALA A 101 -14.63 -4.74 -6.65
CA ALA A 101 -15.53 -5.46 -7.55
C ALA A 101 -15.66 -6.92 -7.10
N GLU A 102 -16.59 -7.68 -7.66
CA GLU A 102 -16.72 -9.12 -7.38
C GLU A 102 -15.56 -9.92 -7.98
N TYR A 103 -15.02 -9.48 -9.12
CA TYR A 103 -13.88 -10.12 -9.79
C TYR A 103 -12.92 -9.07 -10.35
N VAL A 104 -11.63 -9.40 -10.38
CA VAL A 104 -10.60 -8.61 -11.03
C VAL A 104 -9.64 -9.51 -11.80
N ALA A 105 -9.27 -9.11 -13.03
CA ALA A 105 -8.24 -9.77 -13.82
C ALA A 105 -6.89 -9.10 -13.52
N VAL A 106 -5.88 -9.91 -13.19
CA VAL A 106 -4.56 -9.41 -12.78
C VAL A 106 -3.48 -10.21 -13.48
N THR A 107 -2.48 -9.53 -14.04
CA THR A 107 -1.31 -10.23 -14.58
C THR A 107 -0.61 -11.05 -13.51
N SER A 108 -0.31 -12.31 -13.80
CA SER A 108 0.22 -13.27 -12.82
C SER A 108 1.55 -12.85 -12.18
N VAL A 109 2.32 -11.99 -12.86
CA VAL A 109 3.59 -11.46 -12.30
C VAL A 109 3.38 -10.45 -11.17
N ALA A 110 2.18 -9.88 -11.04
CA ALA A 110 1.82 -8.96 -9.96
C ALA A 110 1.10 -9.66 -8.79
N VAL A 111 0.93 -10.97 -8.85
CA VAL A 111 0.18 -11.77 -7.88
C VAL A 111 1.13 -12.58 -7.01
N SER A 112 0.80 -12.72 -5.74
CA SER A 112 1.51 -13.60 -4.80
C SER A 112 0.53 -14.47 -4.03
N LYS A 113 0.99 -15.67 -3.61
CA LYS A 113 0.20 -16.54 -2.73
C LYS A 113 0.00 -15.89 -1.37
N LYS A 114 -1.23 -15.86 -0.91
CA LYS A 114 -1.58 -15.32 0.41
C LYS A 114 -0.97 -16.20 1.51
N PRO A 115 -0.29 -15.63 2.52
CA PRO A 115 0.13 -16.41 3.69
C PRO A 115 -1.06 -17.08 4.38
N GLY A 116 -0.86 -18.32 4.81
CA GLY A 116 -1.94 -19.12 5.40
C GLY A 116 -2.42 -18.65 6.78
N ASN A 117 -1.60 -17.87 7.48
CA ASN A 117 -1.82 -17.41 8.85
C ASN A 117 -2.50 -16.04 8.97
N ILE A 118 -2.91 -15.41 7.86
CA ILE A 118 -3.60 -14.12 7.85
C ILE A 118 -4.94 -14.22 7.11
N SER A 119 -5.89 -13.35 7.46
CA SER A 119 -7.19 -13.26 6.79
C SER A 119 -7.08 -12.64 5.40
N PHE A 120 -8.16 -12.59 4.62
CA PHE A 120 -8.18 -11.89 3.34
C PHE A 120 -8.10 -10.37 3.55
N GLU A 121 -8.74 -9.84 4.58
CA GLU A 121 -8.72 -8.43 4.93
C GLU A 121 -7.30 -7.98 5.31
N GLU A 122 -6.62 -8.75 6.14
CA GLU A 122 -5.22 -8.51 6.49
C GLU A 122 -4.33 -8.58 5.25
N ALA A 123 -4.51 -9.59 4.40
CA ALA A 123 -3.74 -9.73 3.16
C ALA A 123 -3.96 -8.58 2.19
N ALA A 124 -5.22 -8.10 2.02
CA ALA A 124 -5.51 -6.96 1.15
C ALA A 124 -4.93 -5.64 1.66
N SER A 125 -4.70 -5.50 2.98
CA SER A 125 -4.14 -4.26 3.56
C SER A 125 -2.65 -4.07 3.31
N ILE A 126 -1.95 -5.10 2.82
CA ILE A 126 -0.48 -5.12 2.75
C ILE A 126 0.09 -4.61 1.41
N PRO A 127 -0.43 -4.95 0.21
CA PRO A 127 0.36 -4.90 -1.00
C PRO A 127 0.88 -3.51 -1.36
N LEU A 128 0.05 -2.49 -1.48
CA LEU A 128 0.50 -1.15 -1.86
C LEU A 128 1.38 -0.53 -0.78
N ALA A 129 0.92 -0.57 0.47
CA ALA A 129 1.65 0.01 1.59
C ALA A 129 2.97 -0.71 1.86
N GLY A 130 2.96 -2.05 1.80
CA GLY A 130 4.13 -2.89 2.02
C GLY A 130 5.17 -2.76 0.90
N LEU A 131 4.74 -2.75 -0.36
CA LEU A 131 5.63 -2.51 -1.49
C LEU A 131 6.25 -1.11 -1.44
N THR A 132 5.47 -0.10 -1.04
CA THR A 132 5.99 1.26 -0.84
C THR A 132 7.09 1.29 0.22
N ALA A 133 6.85 0.66 1.37
CA ALA A 133 7.83 0.59 2.45
C ALA A 133 9.10 -0.18 2.01
N LEU A 134 8.92 -1.40 1.48
CA LEU A 134 10.02 -2.28 1.08
C LEU A 134 10.87 -1.66 -0.02
N GLN A 135 10.25 -1.24 -1.12
CA GLN A 135 10.98 -0.71 -2.28
C GLN A 135 11.72 0.59 -1.95
N SER A 136 11.13 1.47 -1.14
CA SER A 136 11.79 2.72 -0.74
C SER A 136 13.01 2.45 0.15
N LEU A 137 12.90 1.57 1.14
CA LEU A 137 14.00 1.23 2.03
C LEU A 137 15.11 0.44 1.32
N GLU A 138 14.75 -0.47 0.42
CA GLU A 138 15.73 -1.17 -0.43
C GLU A 138 16.44 -0.21 -1.39
N TYR A 139 15.70 0.74 -2.00
CA TYR A 139 16.29 1.76 -2.87
C TYR A 139 17.25 2.68 -2.10
N ALA A 140 16.93 3.00 -0.85
CA ALA A 140 17.84 3.74 0.04
C ALA A 140 19.06 2.91 0.49
N GLY A 141 19.08 1.61 0.20
CA GLY A 141 20.20 0.71 0.51
C GLY A 141 20.30 0.35 1.99
N ILE A 142 19.15 0.17 2.68
CA ILE A 142 19.09 -0.14 4.11
C ILE A 142 19.98 -1.33 4.50
N LYS A 143 20.74 -1.18 5.58
CA LYS A 143 21.66 -2.19 6.12
C LYS A 143 21.43 -2.43 7.60
N ALA A 144 21.99 -3.51 8.10
CA ALA A 144 22.04 -3.75 9.55
C ALA A 144 22.83 -2.63 10.24
N TYR A 145 22.31 -2.19 11.39
CA TYR A 145 22.81 -1.10 12.24
C TYR A 145 22.58 0.31 11.71
N ASP A 146 22.01 0.50 10.51
CA ASP A 146 21.60 1.83 10.06
C ASP A 146 20.60 2.42 11.05
N LYS A 147 20.72 3.74 11.30
CA LYS A 147 19.75 4.53 12.03
C LYS A 147 18.70 5.05 11.05
N VAL A 148 17.49 4.57 11.15
CA VAL A 148 16.40 4.91 10.22
C VAL A 148 15.34 5.73 10.95
N LEU A 149 15.06 6.94 10.49
CA LEU A 149 13.90 7.72 10.94
C LEU A 149 12.73 7.46 9.99
N ILE A 150 11.63 6.96 10.52
CA ILE A 150 10.39 6.72 9.79
C ILE A 150 9.31 7.66 10.32
N HIS A 151 8.87 8.61 9.50
CA HIS A 151 7.76 9.48 9.88
C HIS A 151 6.42 8.76 9.77
N ALA A 152 5.44 9.20 10.57
CA ALA A 152 4.08 8.64 10.61
C ALA A 152 4.05 7.11 10.83
N GLY A 153 4.77 6.61 11.83
CA GLY A 153 4.89 5.18 12.14
C GLY A 153 3.58 4.45 12.41
N SER A 154 2.51 5.15 12.73
CA SER A 154 1.17 4.58 12.88
C SER A 154 0.34 4.52 11.59
N GLY A 155 0.88 5.01 10.47
CA GLY A 155 0.22 4.92 9.17
C GLY A 155 0.42 3.56 8.51
N GLY A 156 -0.34 3.26 7.45
CA GLY A 156 -0.25 2.00 6.72
C GLY A 156 1.18 1.69 6.24
N VAL A 157 1.83 2.65 5.58
CA VAL A 157 3.23 2.50 5.12
C VAL A 157 4.20 2.48 6.29
N GLY A 158 4.06 3.42 7.26
CA GLY A 158 4.98 3.54 8.39
C GLY A 158 5.04 2.30 9.26
N SER A 159 3.90 1.67 9.54
CA SER A 159 3.82 0.46 10.35
C SER A 159 4.54 -0.74 9.72
N LEU A 160 4.45 -0.89 8.41
CA LEU A 160 5.16 -1.93 7.66
C LEU A 160 6.65 -1.58 7.48
N ALA A 161 6.97 -0.29 7.28
CA ALA A 161 8.36 0.16 7.19
C ALA A 161 9.15 -0.09 8.49
N ILE A 162 8.53 0.15 9.66
CA ILE A 162 9.15 -0.16 10.96
C ILE A 162 9.52 -1.65 11.04
N GLN A 163 8.56 -2.53 10.78
CA GLN A 163 8.78 -3.97 10.86
C GLN A 163 9.83 -4.44 9.85
N TYR A 164 9.79 -3.91 8.62
CA TYR A 164 10.78 -4.24 7.60
C TYR A 164 12.19 -3.76 8.00
N ALA A 165 12.33 -2.51 8.43
CA ALA A 165 13.62 -1.97 8.86
C ALA A 165 14.19 -2.77 10.06
N LYS A 166 13.35 -3.17 11.01
CA LYS A 166 13.75 -4.05 12.12
C LYS A 166 14.20 -5.42 11.65
N ALA A 167 13.50 -6.02 10.69
CA ALA A 167 13.91 -7.30 10.10
C ALA A 167 15.27 -7.22 9.36
N ARG A 168 15.64 -6.03 8.85
CA ARG A 168 16.95 -5.74 8.26
C ARG A 168 18.04 -5.45 9.28
N GLY A 169 17.69 -5.40 10.59
CA GLY A 169 18.64 -5.16 11.69
C GLY A 169 18.93 -3.68 11.96
N ALA A 170 18.12 -2.76 11.45
CA ALA A 170 18.28 -1.33 11.66
C ALA A 170 17.85 -0.90 13.07
N TYR A 171 18.35 0.26 13.51
CA TYR A 171 17.85 1.00 14.67
C TYR A 171 16.78 1.98 14.18
N VAL A 172 15.54 1.82 14.67
CA VAL A 172 14.39 2.54 14.14
C VAL A 172 13.90 3.62 15.10
N TYR A 173 14.02 4.87 14.66
CA TYR A 173 13.26 6.00 15.18
C TYR A 173 11.95 6.13 14.40
N THR A 174 10.87 6.50 15.07
CA THR A 174 9.62 6.81 14.37
C THR A 174 8.83 7.89 15.09
N THR A 175 8.09 8.70 14.31
CA THR A 175 7.19 9.71 14.85
C THR A 175 5.75 9.23 14.79
N THR A 176 4.97 9.49 15.84
CA THR A 176 3.55 9.22 15.89
C THR A 176 2.83 10.16 16.87
N SER A 177 1.51 10.10 16.95
CA SER A 177 0.75 10.84 17.96
C SER A 177 0.66 10.07 19.27
N THR A 178 0.41 10.77 20.38
CA THR A 178 0.35 10.25 21.75
C THR A 178 -0.42 8.92 21.88
N ASN A 179 -1.60 8.86 21.30
CA ASN A 179 -2.47 7.68 21.42
C ASN A 179 -1.91 6.42 20.73
N ASN A 180 -0.97 6.59 19.81
CA ASN A 180 -0.40 5.50 19.02
C ASN A 180 0.96 5.01 19.54
N VAL A 181 1.58 5.73 20.49
CA VAL A 181 2.95 5.43 20.96
C VAL A 181 3.10 3.99 21.42
N LYS A 182 2.12 3.48 22.18
CA LYS A 182 2.21 2.13 22.75
C LYS A 182 2.27 1.05 21.68
N TRP A 183 1.28 1.02 20.79
CA TRP A 183 1.20 -0.05 19.79
C TRP A 183 2.28 0.09 18.70
N VAL A 184 2.70 1.31 18.35
CA VAL A 184 3.81 1.53 17.42
C VAL A 184 5.12 1.00 17.99
N LYS A 185 5.32 1.11 19.31
CA LYS A 185 6.47 0.50 19.98
C LYS A 185 6.42 -1.03 19.90
N GLU A 186 5.24 -1.62 19.96
CA GLU A 186 5.05 -3.08 19.83
C GLU A 186 5.41 -3.59 18.41
N LEU A 187 5.41 -2.73 17.38
CA LEU A 187 5.91 -3.06 16.04
C LEU A 187 7.43 -3.22 15.97
N GLY A 188 8.14 -2.88 17.05
CA GLY A 188 9.59 -3.06 17.17
C GLY A 188 10.43 -1.80 17.04
N ALA A 189 9.83 -0.60 16.91
CA ALA A 189 10.59 0.63 16.89
C ALA A 189 11.42 0.81 18.19
N ASP A 190 12.72 1.13 18.06
CA ASP A 190 13.62 1.32 19.20
C ASP A 190 13.29 2.60 19.96
N ARG A 191 12.96 3.69 19.23
CA ARG A 191 12.54 4.97 19.80
C ARG A 191 11.30 5.49 19.08
N VAL A 192 10.19 5.56 19.79
CA VAL A 192 8.96 6.22 19.33
C VAL A 192 8.94 7.64 19.87
N ILE A 193 8.71 8.61 19.00
CA ILE A 193 8.71 10.05 19.29
C ILE A 193 7.28 10.55 19.15
N ASP A 194 6.71 11.05 20.23
CA ASP A 194 5.40 11.71 20.21
C ASP A 194 5.56 13.14 19.69
N TYR A 195 5.24 13.37 18.42
CA TYR A 195 5.41 14.68 17.78
C TYR A 195 4.57 15.80 18.39
N LYS A 196 3.64 15.49 19.31
CA LYS A 196 2.84 16.49 20.03
C LYS A 196 3.59 17.08 21.24
N THR A 197 4.56 16.35 21.77
CA THR A 197 5.28 16.71 22.99
C THR A 197 6.80 16.73 22.82
N GLU A 198 7.32 16.17 21.72
CA GLU A 198 8.73 16.02 21.46
C GLU A 198 9.09 16.53 20.06
N ASP A 199 10.25 17.19 19.93
CA ASP A 199 10.82 17.55 18.63
C ASP A 199 11.84 16.49 18.22
N TYR A 200 11.52 15.75 17.15
CA TYR A 200 12.38 14.69 16.64
C TYR A 200 13.78 15.19 16.25
N LYS A 201 13.92 16.44 15.84
CA LYS A 201 15.22 17.06 15.48
C LYS A 201 16.17 17.20 16.67
N THR A 202 15.65 17.22 17.89
CA THR A 202 16.47 17.23 19.10
C THR A 202 16.89 15.82 19.53
N ILE A 203 16.16 14.81 19.10
CA ILE A 203 16.31 13.41 19.53
C ILE A 203 17.11 12.58 18.51
N VAL A 204 16.78 12.71 17.23
CA VAL A 204 17.45 11.97 16.15
C VAL A 204 18.75 12.69 15.76
N LYS A 205 19.84 11.95 15.74
CA LYS A 205 21.16 12.44 15.32
C LYS A 205 21.84 11.38 14.45
N ASP A 206 22.46 11.84 13.39
CA ASP A 206 23.23 11.00 12.46
C ASP A 206 22.36 9.84 11.93
N ALA A 207 21.17 10.15 11.41
CA ALA A 207 20.35 9.17 10.74
C ALA A 207 20.96 8.81 9.37
N ASP A 208 21.07 7.53 9.07
CA ASP A 208 21.54 7.06 7.76
C ASP A 208 20.43 7.17 6.71
N ILE A 209 19.17 7.00 7.13
CA ILE A 209 17.99 7.06 6.26
C ILE A 209 16.87 7.83 6.97
N VAL A 210 16.25 8.76 6.23
CA VAL A 210 14.97 9.37 6.62
C VAL A 210 13.90 8.95 5.64
N PHE A 211 12.90 8.22 6.12
CA PHE A 211 11.75 7.79 5.34
C PHE A 211 10.55 8.70 5.63
N ASP A 212 10.29 9.62 4.70
CA ASP A 212 9.24 10.63 4.81
C ASP A 212 8.08 10.34 3.87
N THR A 213 6.90 10.08 4.45
CA THR A 213 5.63 9.91 3.73
C THR A 213 4.68 11.09 3.91
N LEU A 214 5.10 12.14 4.62
CA LEU A 214 4.29 13.32 4.94
C LEU A 214 4.51 14.47 3.97
N GLY A 215 5.76 14.63 3.48
CA GLY A 215 6.16 15.70 2.59
C GLY A 215 6.20 17.09 3.25
N GLY A 216 6.18 18.14 2.44
CA GLY A 216 6.22 19.52 2.93
C GLY A 216 7.50 19.82 3.67
N ASN A 217 7.40 20.42 4.87
CA ASN A 217 8.57 20.80 5.67
C ASN A 217 9.39 19.59 6.14
N TYR A 218 8.78 18.41 6.34
CA TYR A 218 9.51 17.22 6.78
C TYR A 218 10.65 16.86 5.85
N SER A 219 10.43 16.96 4.53
CA SER A 219 11.46 16.64 3.53
C SER A 219 12.67 17.60 3.61
N SER A 220 12.46 18.90 3.85
CA SER A 220 13.55 19.85 4.01
C SER A 220 14.23 19.75 5.37
N GLU A 221 13.48 19.44 6.43
CA GLU A 221 13.99 19.26 7.78
C GLU A 221 14.77 17.95 7.97
N ALA A 222 14.57 16.97 7.09
CA ALA A 222 15.31 15.70 7.10
C ALA A 222 16.83 15.92 7.11
N PHE A 223 17.33 16.91 6.36
CA PHE A 223 18.76 17.25 6.30
C PHE A 223 19.35 17.76 7.62
N GLN A 224 18.54 18.03 8.63
CA GLN A 224 19.01 18.46 9.95
C GLN A 224 19.33 17.27 10.88
N VAL A 225 18.95 16.05 10.49
CA VAL A 225 19.10 14.85 11.32
C VAL A 225 19.92 13.73 10.66
N ILE A 226 20.30 13.93 9.38
CA ILE A 226 21.22 13.07 8.63
C ILE A 226 22.66 13.39 8.98
#